data_909b0554cb9aafe34525d8e4b3f5a2aa
#
_entry.id   909b0554cb9aafe34525d8e4b3f5a2aa
#
_cell.length_a   1.000
_cell.length_b   1.000
_cell.length_c   1.000
_cell.angle_alpha   90.00
_cell.angle_beta   90.00
_cell.angle_gamma   90.00
#
_symmetry.space_group_name_H-M   'P 1'
#
loop_
_entity.id
_entity.type
_entity.pdbx_description
1 polymer ?
#
loop_
_entity_poly.entity_id
_entity_poly.type
_entity_poly.pdbx_seq_one_letter_code
_entity_poly.pdbx_strand_id
1 'polypeptide(L)'
;MEKCEKVKVGIVGAGNIANSAHLPAYENCSNAMPAAICDIDFERAKKTAEKYNIEHVYSSVEEMLQKADIEAVDICTWNNGHAPVCVAAAKAGKHVLCEKPLAMNVSQALEMQKAVDDAGVIFMLAVPSRFGYENMYLRDMYEKGELGEVYYAKTSAVRRRGTPSGWFTDKKTSGGGPVIDIGIHRIDEAWYLMGNPKPVRVSANVFSKIGDYQTKGVSRWIGTPCPDNRFDCEDSGAGVIHFENGALMVFEASWALNAPAKEETLVCGTKAGATIEPFTIYGERNDYLSTDNITVLGGGEKRFLLEIEHFADCVQKGVRETKYPMAQAVDNLT
;
A
#
# COMPACT_ATOMS: atom_id res chain seq x y z
N MET A 1 4.84 28.13 -20.70
CA MET A 1 5.12 26.90 -19.92
C MET A 1 5.06 25.77 -20.95
N GLU A 2 6.19 25.16 -21.26
CA GLU A 2 6.21 23.95 -22.08
C GLU A 2 5.34 22.89 -21.38
N LYS A 3 4.42 22.28 -22.14
CA LYS A 3 3.69 21.12 -21.63
C LYS A 3 4.72 20.01 -21.44
N CYS A 4 5.08 19.69 -20.19
CA CYS A 4 5.85 18.49 -19.90
C CYS A 4 5.06 17.29 -20.47
N GLU A 5 5.71 16.43 -21.22
CA GLU A 5 5.07 15.25 -21.78
C GLU A 5 4.67 14.31 -20.63
N LYS A 6 3.46 13.73 -20.69
CA LYS A 6 2.98 12.83 -19.64
C LYS A 6 3.79 11.54 -19.66
N VAL A 7 4.16 11.04 -18.46
CA VAL A 7 4.78 9.71 -18.33
C VAL A 7 3.82 8.64 -18.83
N LYS A 8 4.28 7.84 -19.79
CA LYS A 8 3.54 6.73 -20.38
C LYS A 8 3.69 5.49 -19.50
N VAL A 9 2.59 4.99 -18.98
CA VAL A 9 2.57 3.90 -18.00
C VAL A 9 1.89 2.65 -18.58
N GLY A 10 2.53 1.50 -18.41
CA GLY A 10 1.93 0.19 -18.68
C GLY A 10 1.27 -0.35 -17.42
N ILE A 11 -0.03 -0.61 -17.48
CA ILE A 11 -0.79 -1.19 -16.35
C ILE A 11 -0.68 -2.71 -16.41
N VAL A 12 -0.19 -3.35 -15.34
CA VAL A 12 -0.14 -4.82 -15.23
C VAL A 12 -1.15 -5.31 -14.21
N GLY A 13 -2.18 -5.99 -14.69
CA GLY A 13 -3.34 -6.41 -13.91
C GLY A 13 -4.54 -5.49 -14.13
N ALA A 14 -5.58 -6.01 -14.75
CA ALA A 14 -6.86 -5.33 -14.99
C ALA A 14 -7.91 -5.71 -13.94
N GLY A 15 -7.46 -5.99 -12.69
CA GLY A 15 -8.28 -6.42 -11.57
C GLY A 15 -9.05 -5.28 -10.90
N ASN A 16 -9.55 -5.57 -9.68
CA ASN A 16 -10.36 -4.63 -8.92
C ASN A 16 -9.60 -3.34 -8.60
N ILE A 17 -8.37 -3.42 -8.09
CA ILE A 17 -7.63 -2.23 -7.66
C ILE A 17 -7.31 -1.30 -8.84
N ALA A 18 -6.93 -1.85 -9.99
CA ALA A 18 -6.72 -1.07 -11.20
C ALA A 18 -8.00 -0.32 -11.60
N ASN A 19 -9.17 -1.00 -11.61
CA ASN A 19 -10.44 -0.42 -12.07
C ASN A 19 -11.15 0.48 -11.06
N SER A 20 -10.92 0.30 -9.75
CA SER A 20 -11.59 1.06 -8.70
C SER A 20 -10.77 2.24 -8.17
N ALA A 21 -9.45 2.25 -8.40
CA ALA A 21 -8.55 3.23 -7.82
C ALA A 21 -7.56 3.83 -8.83
N HIS A 22 -6.66 3.02 -9.41
CA HIS A 22 -5.57 3.55 -10.24
C HIS A 22 -6.07 4.18 -11.55
N LEU A 23 -6.84 3.45 -12.35
CA LEU A 23 -7.33 3.97 -13.63
C LEU A 23 -8.24 5.20 -13.47
N PRO A 24 -9.19 5.26 -12.52
CA PRO A 24 -9.91 6.49 -12.20
C PRO A 24 -9.01 7.66 -11.78
N ALA A 25 -7.89 7.38 -11.10
CA ALA A 25 -6.92 8.42 -10.74
C ALA A 25 -6.15 8.92 -11.98
N TYR A 26 -5.73 8.03 -12.88
CA TYR A 26 -5.10 8.42 -14.14
C TYR A 26 -5.98 9.31 -15.03
N GLU A 27 -7.30 9.15 -15.03
CA GLU A 27 -8.21 10.03 -15.78
C GLU A 27 -8.06 11.51 -15.39
N ASN A 28 -7.71 11.77 -14.12
CA ASN A 28 -7.52 13.10 -13.59
C ASN A 28 -6.04 13.50 -13.44
N CYS A 29 -5.10 12.61 -13.78
CA CYS A 29 -3.68 12.82 -13.59
C CYS A 29 -3.13 13.80 -14.64
N SER A 30 -2.38 14.80 -14.17
CA SER A 30 -1.86 15.86 -15.03
C SER A 30 -0.56 15.47 -15.74
N ASN A 31 0.26 14.57 -15.15
CA ASN A 31 1.64 14.29 -15.54
C ASN A 31 1.92 12.81 -15.88
N ALA A 32 0.91 11.91 -15.83
CA ALA A 32 1.01 10.52 -16.28
C ALA A 32 -0.24 10.09 -17.06
N MET A 33 -0.12 9.02 -17.84
CA MET A 33 -1.25 8.40 -18.54
C MET A 33 -1.02 6.91 -18.78
N PRO A 34 -2.06 6.06 -18.72
CA PRO A 34 -1.96 4.67 -19.13
C PRO A 34 -1.85 4.58 -20.65
N ALA A 35 -0.75 4.01 -21.15
CA ALA A 35 -0.48 3.84 -22.58
C ALA A 35 -0.67 2.39 -23.03
N ALA A 36 -0.54 1.44 -22.11
CA ALA A 36 -0.73 0.02 -22.37
C ALA A 36 -1.35 -0.67 -21.15
N ILE A 37 -2.02 -1.80 -21.37
CA ILE A 37 -2.55 -2.65 -20.29
C ILE A 37 -2.26 -4.12 -20.60
N CYS A 38 -1.93 -4.88 -19.57
CA CYS A 38 -1.67 -6.30 -19.64
C CYS A 38 -2.41 -7.05 -18.52
N ASP A 39 -3.04 -8.17 -18.87
CA ASP A 39 -3.60 -9.14 -17.91
C ASP A 39 -3.54 -10.55 -18.50
N ILE A 40 -3.36 -11.56 -17.63
CA ILE A 40 -3.42 -12.99 -18.03
C ILE A 40 -4.80 -13.35 -18.59
N ASP A 41 -5.86 -12.68 -18.12
CA ASP A 41 -7.19 -12.69 -18.68
C ASP A 41 -7.30 -11.56 -19.74
N PHE A 42 -6.96 -11.92 -20.99
CA PHE A 42 -6.93 -10.96 -22.09
C PHE A 42 -8.27 -10.28 -22.36
N GLU A 43 -9.40 -10.97 -22.15
CA GLU A 43 -10.72 -10.37 -22.33
C GLU A 43 -11.03 -9.34 -21.23
N ARG A 44 -10.54 -9.56 -20.02
CA ARG A 44 -10.62 -8.57 -18.94
C ARG A 44 -9.77 -7.34 -19.27
N ALA A 45 -8.55 -7.54 -19.78
CA ALA A 45 -7.69 -6.44 -20.22
C ALA A 45 -8.36 -5.62 -21.33
N LYS A 46 -8.96 -6.26 -22.34
CA LYS A 46 -9.70 -5.56 -23.42
C LYS A 46 -10.86 -4.71 -22.90
N LYS A 47 -11.72 -5.29 -22.05
CA LYS A 47 -12.86 -4.55 -21.47
C LYS A 47 -12.40 -3.33 -20.68
N THR A 48 -11.31 -3.49 -19.94
CA THR A 48 -10.72 -2.37 -19.17
C THR A 48 -10.12 -1.33 -20.13
N ALA A 49 -9.41 -1.74 -21.16
CA ALA A 49 -8.85 -0.86 -22.16
C ALA A 49 -9.92 -0.04 -22.89
N GLU A 50 -11.03 -0.68 -23.30
CA GLU A 50 -12.18 0.00 -23.91
C GLU A 50 -12.79 1.06 -22.97
N LYS A 51 -12.93 0.71 -21.69
CA LYS A 51 -13.51 1.62 -20.67
C LYS A 51 -12.66 2.88 -20.46
N TYR A 52 -11.34 2.74 -20.48
CA TYR A 52 -10.39 3.82 -20.16
C TYR A 52 -9.64 4.36 -21.39
N ASN A 53 -10.05 3.96 -22.59
CA ASN A 53 -9.44 4.38 -23.86
C ASN A 53 -7.92 4.10 -23.94
N ILE A 54 -7.49 2.91 -23.48
CA ILE A 54 -6.11 2.45 -23.58
C ILE A 54 -5.93 1.72 -24.91
N GLU A 55 -5.02 2.21 -25.77
CA GLU A 55 -4.89 1.71 -27.13
C GLU A 55 -4.27 0.31 -27.21
N HIS A 56 -3.25 0.05 -26.39
CA HIS A 56 -2.43 -1.15 -26.50
C HIS A 56 -2.76 -2.17 -25.40
N VAL A 57 -3.18 -3.37 -25.82
CA VAL A 57 -3.59 -4.46 -24.93
C VAL A 57 -2.72 -5.69 -25.16
N TYR A 58 -2.22 -6.27 -24.05
CA TYR A 58 -1.33 -7.41 -24.09
C TYR A 58 -1.81 -8.54 -23.16
N SER A 59 -1.45 -9.78 -23.47
CA SER A 59 -1.70 -10.95 -22.64
C SER A 59 -0.48 -11.39 -21.84
N SER A 60 0.68 -10.78 -22.09
CA SER A 60 1.96 -11.10 -21.44
C SER A 60 2.73 -9.83 -21.13
N VAL A 61 3.30 -9.82 -19.92
CA VAL A 61 4.14 -8.70 -19.44
C VAL A 61 5.37 -8.54 -20.34
N GLU A 62 5.99 -9.65 -20.74
CA GLU A 62 7.18 -9.65 -21.59
C GLU A 62 6.90 -9.01 -22.93
N GLU A 63 5.74 -9.34 -23.54
CA GLU A 63 5.32 -8.73 -24.79
C GLU A 63 5.09 -7.24 -24.66
N MET A 64 4.39 -6.81 -23.60
CA MET A 64 4.17 -5.38 -23.31
C MET A 64 5.49 -4.64 -23.13
N LEU A 65 6.41 -5.18 -22.32
CA LEU A 65 7.71 -4.54 -22.06
C LEU A 65 8.57 -4.40 -23.33
N GLN A 66 8.43 -5.31 -24.29
CA GLN A 66 9.17 -5.29 -25.58
C GLN A 66 8.56 -4.37 -26.63
N LYS A 67 7.22 -4.26 -26.67
CA LYS A 67 6.51 -3.63 -27.78
C LYS A 67 5.87 -2.29 -27.46
N ALA A 68 5.50 -2.07 -26.19
CA ALA A 68 4.80 -0.85 -25.81
C ALA A 68 5.78 0.32 -25.61
N ASP A 69 5.38 1.49 -26.08
CA ASP A 69 6.07 2.75 -25.80
C ASP A 69 5.66 3.25 -24.41
N ILE A 70 6.32 2.72 -23.38
CA ILE A 70 6.10 3.03 -21.96
C ILE A 70 7.41 3.36 -21.26
N GLU A 71 7.36 4.22 -20.26
CA GLU A 71 8.49 4.62 -19.41
C GLU A 71 8.45 3.93 -18.05
N ALA A 72 7.24 3.63 -17.58
CA ALA A 72 6.99 3.02 -16.27
C ALA A 72 5.95 1.90 -16.35
N VAL A 73 5.92 1.09 -15.30
CA VAL A 73 4.91 0.03 -15.09
C VAL A 73 4.22 0.27 -13.75
N ASP A 74 2.88 0.15 -13.75
CA ASP A 74 2.03 0.17 -12.56
C ASP A 74 1.52 -1.25 -12.32
N ILE A 75 1.96 -1.88 -11.22
CA ILE A 75 1.72 -3.29 -10.91
C ILE A 75 0.50 -3.41 -10.00
N CYS A 76 -0.63 -3.84 -10.59
CA CYS A 76 -1.94 -4.04 -9.95
C CYS A 76 -2.37 -5.52 -9.92
N THR A 77 -1.41 -6.44 -9.89
CA THR A 77 -1.65 -7.90 -9.89
C THR A 77 -2.01 -8.42 -8.50
N TRP A 78 -2.22 -9.73 -8.38
CA TRP A 78 -2.19 -10.41 -7.10
C TRP A 78 -0.77 -10.36 -6.52
N ASN A 79 -0.65 -10.57 -5.21
CA ASN A 79 0.62 -10.43 -4.50
C ASN A 79 1.76 -11.29 -5.07
N ASN A 80 1.43 -12.50 -5.55
CA ASN A 80 2.43 -13.39 -6.17
C ASN A 80 2.96 -12.90 -7.52
N GLY A 81 2.29 -11.94 -8.15
CA GLY A 81 2.72 -11.31 -9.40
C GLY A 81 3.67 -10.13 -9.20
N HIS A 82 3.73 -9.53 -8.00
CA HIS A 82 4.50 -8.31 -7.76
C HIS A 82 5.99 -8.50 -8.05
N ALA A 83 6.63 -9.50 -7.46
CA ALA A 83 8.06 -9.72 -7.61
C ALA A 83 8.47 -10.07 -9.06
N PRO A 84 7.89 -11.06 -9.75
CA PRO A 84 8.30 -11.37 -11.11
C PRO A 84 8.08 -10.21 -12.08
N VAL A 85 6.95 -9.47 -11.95
CA VAL A 85 6.68 -8.31 -12.82
C VAL A 85 7.65 -7.15 -12.54
N CYS A 86 7.91 -6.83 -11.27
CA CYS A 86 8.85 -5.78 -10.90
C CYS A 86 10.26 -6.09 -11.42
N VAL A 87 10.74 -7.33 -11.26
CA VAL A 87 12.06 -7.77 -11.74
C VAL A 87 12.14 -7.67 -13.27
N ALA A 88 11.09 -8.09 -13.99
CA ALA A 88 11.04 -7.99 -15.44
C ALA A 88 11.03 -6.53 -15.92
N ALA A 89 10.22 -5.68 -15.29
CA ALA A 89 10.14 -4.25 -15.60
C ALA A 89 11.47 -3.54 -15.36
N ALA A 90 12.10 -3.78 -14.20
CA ALA A 90 13.40 -3.20 -13.87
C ALA A 90 14.49 -3.61 -14.88
N LYS A 91 14.58 -4.91 -15.22
CA LYS A 91 15.52 -5.41 -16.26
C LYS A 91 15.27 -4.81 -17.63
N ALA A 92 14.04 -4.43 -17.94
CA ALA A 92 13.68 -3.71 -19.18
C ALA A 92 13.91 -2.19 -19.08
N GLY A 93 14.51 -1.70 -17.98
CA GLY A 93 14.79 -0.29 -17.76
C GLY A 93 13.54 0.56 -17.47
N LYS A 94 12.43 -0.05 -17.05
CA LYS A 94 11.19 0.66 -16.76
C LYS A 94 11.10 0.99 -15.26
N HIS A 95 10.63 2.22 -14.97
CA HIS A 95 10.31 2.63 -13.61
C HIS A 95 9.11 1.85 -13.08
N VAL A 96 8.98 1.70 -11.76
CA VAL A 96 7.98 0.80 -11.16
C VAL A 96 7.19 1.50 -10.07
N LEU A 97 5.87 1.56 -10.23
CA LEU A 97 4.89 1.73 -9.18
C LEU A 97 4.31 0.33 -8.88
N CYS A 98 4.32 -0.09 -7.64
CA CYS A 98 3.87 -1.44 -7.27
C CYS A 98 2.86 -1.40 -6.14
N GLU A 99 1.72 -2.04 -6.31
CA GLU A 99 0.75 -2.22 -5.22
C GLU A 99 1.35 -2.96 -4.02
N LYS A 100 0.79 -2.66 -2.84
CA LYS A 100 1.12 -3.39 -1.60
C LYS A 100 0.51 -4.81 -1.62
N PRO A 101 1.07 -5.74 -0.87
CA PRO A 101 2.36 -5.70 -0.21
C PRO A 101 3.51 -5.74 -1.23
N LEU A 102 4.72 -5.35 -0.83
CA LEU A 102 5.87 -5.38 -1.74
C LEU A 102 6.04 -6.74 -2.43
N ALA A 103 6.02 -7.79 -1.64
CA ALA A 103 6.16 -9.18 -2.09
C ALA A 103 5.49 -10.13 -1.08
N MET A 104 5.46 -11.42 -1.37
CA MET A 104 4.94 -12.43 -0.46
C MET A 104 5.92 -12.83 0.65
N ASN A 105 7.21 -12.54 0.48
CA ASN A 105 8.26 -12.87 1.45
C ASN A 105 9.52 -12.04 1.22
N VAL A 106 10.41 -12.05 2.21
CA VAL A 106 11.66 -11.28 2.22
C VAL A 106 12.59 -11.64 1.05
N SER A 107 12.69 -12.92 0.67
CA SER A 107 13.55 -13.33 -0.45
C SER A 107 13.15 -12.67 -1.77
N GLN A 108 11.84 -12.63 -2.05
CA GLN A 108 11.31 -11.92 -3.23
C GLN A 108 11.54 -10.42 -3.15
N ALA A 109 11.36 -9.82 -1.97
CA ALA A 109 11.61 -8.38 -1.78
C ALA A 109 13.08 -8.02 -2.05
N LEU A 110 14.02 -8.82 -1.59
CA LEU A 110 15.45 -8.63 -1.84
C LEU A 110 15.81 -8.84 -3.32
N GLU A 111 15.15 -9.76 -4.02
CA GLU A 111 15.30 -9.94 -5.47
C GLU A 111 14.80 -8.70 -6.24
N MET A 112 13.64 -8.15 -5.85
CA MET A 112 13.11 -6.91 -6.41
C MET A 112 14.07 -5.74 -6.16
N GLN A 113 14.55 -5.58 -4.93
CA GLN A 113 15.51 -4.53 -4.56
C GLN A 113 16.77 -4.61 -5.43
N LYS A 114 17.35 -5.81 -5.53
CA LYS A 114 18.54 -6.00 -6.36
C LYS A 114 18.30 -5.63 -7.83
N ALA A 115 17.16 -6.03 -8.41
CA ALA A 115 16.83 -5.72 -9.80
C ALA A 115 16.65 -4.21 -10.03
N VAL A 116 15.96 -3.53 -9.10
CA VAL A 116 15.74 -2.07 -9.16
C VAL A 116 17.06 -1.31 -9.00
N ASP A 117 17.94 -1.74 -8.09
CA ASP A 117 19.24 -1.10 -7.86
C ASP A 117 20.20 -1.33 -9.03
N ASP A 118 20.31 -2.55 -9.54
CA ASP A 118 21.15 -2.90 -10.69
C ASP A 118 20.76 -2.11 -11.94
N ALA A 119 19.44 -1.93 -12.16
CA ALA A 119 18.92 -1.19 -13.32
C ALA A 119 18.93 0.33 -13.14
N GLY A 120 19.06 0.83 -11.92
CA GLY A 120 19.01 2.26 -11.61
C GLY A 120 17.65 2.90 -11.82
N VAL A 121 16.57 2.12 -11.86
CA VAL A 121 15.21 2.61 -12.09
C VAL A 121 14.59 3.18 -10.82
N ILE A 122 13.58 4.04 -10.98
CA ILE A 122 12.79 4.59 -9.88
C ILE A 122 11.74 3.56 -9.47
N PHE A 123 11.63 3.32 -8.16
CA PHE A 123 10.62 2.46 -7.56
C PHE A 123 9.81 3.22 -6.52
N MET A 124 8.51 2.96 -6.47
CA MET A 124 7.63 3.37 -5.37
C MET A 124 6.64 2.27 -5.04
N LEU A 125 6.50 1.95 -3.75
CA LEU A 125 5.38 1.13 -3.27
C LEU A 125 4.12 1.99 -3.18
N ALA A 126 3.01 1.50 -3.75
CA ALA A 126 1.73 2.18 -3.71
C ALA A 126 1.06 1.98 -2.34
N VAL A 127 1.08 3.03 -1.54
CA VAL A 127 0.42 3.09 -0.23
C VAL A 127 -0.27 4.45 -0.11
N PRO A 128 -1.50 4.57 -0.60
CA PRO A 128 -2.20 5.84 -0.74
C PRO A 128 -2.48 6.55 0.58
N SER A 129 -2.43 5.87 1.74
CA SER A 129 -2.54 6.50 3.06
C SER A 129 -1.48 7.57 3.28
N ARG A 130 -0.24 7.39 2.79
CA ARG A 130 0.84 8.40 2.89
C ARG A 130 0.54 9.70 2.13
N PHE A 131 -0.47 9.70 1.27
CA PHE A 131 -0.96 10.84 0.49
C PHE A 131 -2.32 11.36 0.98
N GLY A 132 -2.86 10.78 2.06
CA GLY A 132 -4.01 11.32 2.78
C GLY A 132 -3.65 12.63 3.47
N TYR A 133 -4.53 13.61 3.44
CA TYR A 133 -4.24 14.95 3.98
C TYR A 133 -4.03 14.95 5.50
N GLU A 134 -4.74 14.09 6.23
CA GLU A 134 -4.54 13.91 7.67
C GLU A 134 -3.14 13.36 7.96
N ASN A 135 -2.70 12.35 7.18
CA ASN A 135 -1.37 11.77 7.29
C ASN A 135 -0.27 12.76 6.90
N MET A 136 -0.49 13.54 5.83
CA MET A 136 0.45 14.58 5.41
C MET A 136 0.55 15.68 6.47
N TYR A 137 -0.58 16.13 7.02
CA TYR A 137 -0.62 17.12 8.09
C TYR A 137 0.16 16.65 9.34
N LEU A 138 -0.08 15.41 9.76
CA LEU A 138 0.58 14.88 10.96
C LEU A 138 2.07 14.61 10.69
N ARG A 139 2.43 14.22 9.47
CA ARG A 139 3.83 14.10 9.06
C ARG A 139 4.55 15.45 9.08
N ASP A 140 3.92 16.50 8.62
CA ASP A 140 4.47 17.87 8.70
C ASP A 140 4.68 18.30 10.17
N MET A 141 3.76 17.97 11.08
CA MET A 141 3.93 18.20 12.53
C MET A 141 5.14 17.44 13.08
N TYR A 142 5.30 16.17 12.67
CA TYR A 142 6.47 15.37 13.06
C TYR A 142 7.77 16.05 12.59
N GLU A 143 7.86 16.43 11.32
CA GLU A 143 9.06 17.04 10.72
C GLU A 143 9.40 18.40 11.33
N LYS A 144 8.41 19.17 11.77
CA LYS A 144 8.57 20.43 12.53
C LYS A 144 8.90 20.22 14.01
N GLY A 145 8.92 18.95 14.48
CA GLY A 145 9.18 18.61 15.88
C GLY A 145 8.05 19.00 16.85
N GLU A 146 6.83 19.21 16.33
CA GLU A 146 5.66 19.57 17.12
C GLU A 146 5.14 18.39 17.95
N LEU A 147 5.38 17.14 17.53
CA LEU A 147 5.09 15.94 18.31
C LEU A 147 6.16 15.67 19.36
N GLY A 148 7.35 16.25 19.24
CA GLY A 148 8.52 15.88 20.03
C GLY A 148 9.10 14.52 19.58
N GLU A 149 9.72 13.79 20.51
CA GLU A 149 10.18 12.41 20.25
C GLU A 149 8.96 11.47 20.24
N VAL A 150 8.68 10.84 19.08
CA VAL A 150 7.61 9.83 18.98
C VAL A 150 8.16 8.48 19.42
N TYR A 151 7.72 8.00 20.57
CA TYR A 151 8.25 6.81 21.23
C TYR A 151 7.27 5.64 21.31
N TYR A 152 5.98 5.87 21.06
CA TYR A 152 4.94 4.86 21.12
C TYR A 152 3.93 5.02 19.99
N ALA A 153 3.52 3.89 19.40
CA ALA A 153 2.39 3.81 18.50
C ALA A 153 1.51 2.60 18.78
N LYS A 154 0.24 2.71 18.43
CA LYS A 154 -0.70 1.59 18.41
C LYS A 154 -1.52 1.62 17.15
N THR A 155 -1.68 0.45 16.52
CA THR A 155 -2.49 0.33 15.31
C THR A 155 -3.43 -0.86 15.38
N SER A 156 -4.62 -0.71 14.82
CA SER A 156 -5.65 -1.75 14.76
C SER A 156 -6.31 -1.75 13.38
N ALA A 157 -6.40 -2.94 12.79
CA ALA A 157 -7.19 -3.22 11.59
C ALA A 157 -8.06 -4.45 11.88
N VAL A 158 -9.04 -4.31 12.77
CA VAL A 158 -9.84 -5.41 13.30
C VAL A 158 -11.21 -5.44 12.65
N ARG A 159 -11.50 -6.50 11.92
CA ARG A 159 -12.83 -6.83 11.41
C ARG A 159 -13.44 -7.94 12.28
N ARG A 160 -14.72 -7.77 12.66
CA ARG A 160 -15.45 -8.79 13.40
C ARG A 160 -15.78 -9.98 12.52
N ARG A 161 -16.21 -9.71 11.29
CA ARG A 161 -16.47 -10.66 10.20
C ARG A 161 -16.24 -9.91 8.90
N GLY A 162 -15.15 -10.19 8.23
CA GLY A 162 -14.76 -9.47 7.01
C GLY A 162 -13.68 -10.21 6.25
N THR A 163 -13.63 -11.55 6.40
CA THR A 163 -12.75 -12.41 5.61
C THR A 163 -13.11 -12.27 4.14
N PRO A 164 -12.15 -11.93 3.28
CA PRO A 164 -12.35 -11.97 1.83
C PRO A 164 -12.45 -13.43 1.35
N SER A 165 -12.77 -13.61 0.09
CA SER A 165 -12.76 -14.92 -0.57
C SER A 165 -11.82 -14.91 -1.78
N GLY A 166 -11.68 -16.06 -2.43
CA GLY A 166 -10.85 -16.21 -3.61
C GLY A 166 -9.36 -16.19 -3.28
N TRP A 167 -8.56 -15.55 -4.12
CA TRP A 167 -7.10 -15.56 -4.04
C TRP A 167 -6.52 -15.03 -2.71
N PHE A 168 -7.25 -14.21 -1.97
CA PHE A 168 -6.80 -13.65 -0.69
C PHE A 168 -6.55 -14.71 0.38
N THR A 169 -7.31 -15.79 0.35
CA THR A 169 -7.25 -16.84 1.38
C THR A 169 -6.35 -18.01 1.00
N ASP A 170 -5.82 -18.03 -0.21
CA ASP A 170 -4.80 -18.98 -0.66
C ASP A 170 -3.40 -18.37 -0.47
N LYS A 171 -2.63 -18.91 0.47
CA LYS A 171 -1.28 -18.42 0.81
C LYS A 171 -0.31 -18.43 -0.37
N LYS A 172 -0.53 -19.28 -1.40
CA LYS A 172 0.30 -19.31 -2.60
C LYS A 172 0.14 -18.07 -3.47
N THR A 173 -1.00 -17.38 -3.37
CA THR A 173 -1.31 -16.18 -4.15
C THR A 173 -1.23 -14.91 -3.32
N SER A 174 -1.61 -14.99 -2.05
CA SER A 174 -1.65 -13.84 -1.13
C SER A 174 -0.37 -13.64 -0.30
N GLY A 175 0.36 -14.74 -0.02
CA GLY A 175 1.52 -14.71 0.88
C GLY A 175 1.16 -14.84 2.36
N GLY A 176 -0.05 -14.45 2.77
CA GLY A 176 -0.54 -14.48 4.15
C GLY A 176 -1.95 -13.94 4.26
N GLY A 177 -2.41 -13.77 5.49
CA GLY A 177 -3.77 -13.32 5.82
C GLY A 177 -3.87 -11.83 6.16
N PRO A 178 -4.64 -11.46 7.21
CA PRO A 178 -4.96 -10.07 7.50
C PRO A 178 -3.76 -9.20 7.86
N VAL A 179 -2.66 -9.75 8.36
CA VAL A 179 -1.49 -8.94 8.72
C VAL A 179 -0.88 -8.33 7.45
N ILE A 180 -0.66 -9.14 6.41
CA ILE A 180 -0.08 -8.69 5.14
C ILE A 180 -1.11 -7.98 4.23
N ASP A 181 -2.42 -8.25 4.39
CA ASP A 181 -3.47 -7.64 3.56
C ASP A 181 -3.92 -6.27 4.10
N ILE A 182 -4.45 -6.23 5.33
CA ILE A 182 -5.02 -5.00 5.92
C ILE A 182 -4.15 -4.42 7.02
N GLY A 183 -3.42 -5.25 7.76
CA GLY A 183 -2.52 -4.82 8.82
C GLY A 183 -1.39 -3.95 8.29
N ILE A 184 -0.85 -4.30 7.11
CA ILE A 184 0.24 -3.55 6.47
C ILE A 184 -0.10 -2.06 6.29
N HIS A 185 -1.34 -1.70 5.97
CA HIS A 185 -1.75 -0.31 5.81
C HIS A 185 -1.62 0.48 7.11
N ARG A 186 -2.04 -0.12 8.24
CA ARG A 186 -2.01 0.55 9.56
C ARG A 186 -0.61 0.52 10.17
N ILE A 187 0.13 -0.57 9.97
CA ILE A 187 1.53 -0.66 10.39
C ILE A 187 2.36 0.39 9.64
N ASP A 188 2.20 0.48 8.33
CA ASP A 188 2.89 1.49 7.52
C ASP A 188 2.51 2.92 7.91
N GLU A 189 1.23 3.19 8.08
CA GLU A 189 0.73 4.50 8.48
C GLU A 189 1.36 4.97 9.79
N ALA A 190 1.32 4.15 10.84
CA ALA A 190 1.96 4.47 12.10
C ALA A 190 3.49 4.63 11.96
N TRP A 191 4.14 3.70 11.25
CA TRP A 191 5.58 3.75 11.01
C TRP A 191 6.01 5.02 10.28
N TYR A 192 5.26 5.43 9.25
CA TYR A 192 5.47 6.68 8.53
C TYR A 192 5.34 7.90 9.45
N LEU A 193 4.32 7.92 10.31
CA LEU A 193 4.07 9.00 11.27
C LEU A 193 5.09 9.04 12.42
N MET A 194 5.76 7.91 12.70
CA MET A 194 6.89 7.83 13.65
C MET A 194 8.22 8.30 13.04
N GLY A 195 8.27 8.65 11.76
CA GLY A 195 9.49 9.05 11.07
C GLY A 195 10.30 7.90 10.47
N ASN A 196 9.68 6.73 10.28
CA ASN A 196 10.30 5.52 9.74
C ASN A 196 11.54 5.04 10.52
N PRO A 197 11.49 4.91 11.86
CA PRO A 197 12.60 4.36 12.61
C PRO A 197 12.87 2.91 12.20
N LYS A 198 14.13 2.48 12.23
CA LYS A 198 14.50 1.14 11.81
C LYS A 198 13.94 0.08 12.77
N PRO A 199 13.16 -0.91 12.28
CA PRO A 199 12.69 -2.02 13.09
C PRO A 199 13.85 -2.95 13.44
N VAL A 200 13.92 -3.43 14.70
CA VAL A 200 15.02 -4.30 15.17
C VAL A 200 14.53 -5.61 15.75
N ARG A 201 13.28 -5.69 16.17
CA ARG A 201 12.70 -6.93 16.73
C ARG A 201 11.18 -6.91 16.62
N VAL A 202 10.60 -8.05 16.25
CA VAL A 202 9.14 -8.29 16.29
C VAL A 202 8.86 -9.46 17.22
N SER A 203 7.79 -9.32 18.04
CA SER A 203 7.21 -10.41 18.84
C SER A 203 5.72 -10.47 18.56
N ALA A 204 5.27 -11.51 17.86
CA ALA A 204 3.89 -11.59 17.40
C ALA A 204 3.36 -13.03 17.41
N ASN A 205 2.03 -13.16 17.44
CA ASN A 205 1.33 -14.42 17.20
C ASN A 205 0.28 -14.21 16.10
N VAL A 206 0.12 -15.21 15.26
CA VAL A 206 -0.96 -15.30 14.28
C VAL A 206 -1.85 -16.50 14.58
N PHE A 207 -3.11 -16.41 14.19
CA PHE A 207 -4.13 -17.41 14.52
C PHE A 207 -4.96 -17.74 13.28
N SER A 208 -5.37 -19.01 13.16
CA SER A 208 -6.33 -19.52 12.16
C SER A 208 -7.44 -20.22 12.93
N LYS A 209 -8.48 -19.49 13.30
CA LYS A 209 -9.52 -19.96 14.23
C LYS A 209 -10.93 -19.91 13.69
N ILE A 210 -11.36 -18.77 13.19
CA ILE A 210 -12.76 -18.50 12.86
C ILE A 210 -12.94 -17.80 11.50
N GLY A 211 -11.88 -17.70 10.70
CA GLY A 211 -11.92 -17.00 9.41
C GLY A 211 -12.85 -17.63 8.38
N ASP A 212 -12.98 -18.97 8.38
CA ASP A 212 -13.91 -19.68 7.52
C ASP A 212 -15.30 -19.85 8.17
N TYR A 213 -15.96 -18.75 8.44
CA TYR A 213 -17.28 -18.70 9.09
C TYR A 213 -18.44 -18.78 8.09
N GLN A 214 -19.61 -19.26 8.60
CA GLN A 214 -20.90 -19.22 7.94
C GLN A 214 -21.89 -18.41 8.84
N THR A 215 -21.83 -17.09 8.79
CA THR A 215 -22.64 -16.22 9.64
C THR A 215 -23.83 -15.69 8.86
N LYS A 216 -25.06 -15.90 9.36
CA LYS A 216 -26.27 -15.40 8.72
C LYS A 216 -26.27 -13.86 8.64
N GLY A 217 -26.63 -13.32 7.48
CA GLY A 217 -26.72 -11.88 7.25
C GLY A 217 -25.38 -11.17 7.11
N VAL A 218 -24.27 -11.91 7.01
CA VAL A 218 -22.93 -11.37 6.76
C VAL A 218 -22.44 -11.90 5.42
N SER A 219 -22.27 -11.01 4.46
CA SER A 219 -21.63 -11.33 3.17
C SER A 219 -20.10 -11.19 3.28
N ARG A 220 -19.37 -12.05 2.59
CA ARG A 220 -17.93 -11.90 2.37
C ARG A 220 -17.69 -11.00 1.17
N TRP A 221 -16.62 -10.21 1.21
CA TRP A 221 -16.13 -9.57 0.01
C TRP A 221 -15.61 -10.66 -0.95
N ILE A 222 -16.10 -10.63 -2.19
CA ILE A 222 -15.77 -11.67 -3.18
C ILE A 222 -14.58 -11.21 -4.00
N GLY A 223 -13.42 -11.80 -3.74
CA GLY A 223 -12.24 -11.72 -4.60
C GLY A 223 -12.39 -12.60 -5.84
N THR A 224 -11.49 -12.42 -6.81
CA THR A 224 -11.43 -13.32 -7.97
C THR A 224 -11.21 -14.75 -7.49
N PRO A 225 -12.02 -15.73 -7.95
CA PRO A 225 -11.87 -17.12 -7.51
C PRO A 225 -10.46 -17.65 -7.77
N CYS A 226 -9.90 -18.38 -6.78
CA CYS A 226 -8.68 -19.13 -6.94
C CYS A 226 -9.05 -20.57 -7.31
N PRO A 227 -8.31 -21.25 -8.19
CA PRO A 227 -8.67 -22.60 -8.65
C PRO A 227 -8.90 -23.61 -7.54
N ASP A 228 -8.12 -23.56 -6.47
CA ASP A 228 -8.19 -24.49 -5.35
C ASP A 228 -9.15 -24.07 -4.24
N ASN A 229 -9.65 -22.83 -4.27
CA ASN A 229 -10.54 -22.20 -3.25
C ASN A 229 -10.10 -22.52 -1.80
N ARG A 230 -8.80 -22.41 -1.52
CA ARG A 230 -8.21 -22.74 -0.22
C ARG A 230 -8.41 -21.65 0.80
N PHE A 231 -8.47 -22.05 2.07
CA PHE A 231 -8.32 -21.17 3.21
C PHE A 231 -7.18 -21.71 4.09
N ASP A 232 -5.95 -21.29 3.81
CA ASP A 232 -4.74 -21.74 4.51
C ASP A 232 -3.90 -20.60 5.09
N CYS A 233 -4.48 -19.39 5.13
CA CYS A 233 -3.90 -18.23 5.79
C CYS A 233 -4.34 -18.13 7.27
N GLU A 234 -3.65 -17.30 8.03
CA GLU A 234 -4.14 -16.83 9.32
C GLU A 234 -5.38 -15.93 9.13
N ASP A 235 -6.26 -15.86 10.15
CA ASP A 235 -7.43 -14.99 10.17
C ASP A 235 -7.31 -13.80 11.14
N SER A 236 -6.27 -13.83 11.98
CA SER A 236 -5.95 -12.76 12.91
C SER A 236 -4.49 -12.83 13.35
N GLY A 237 -3.95 -11.69 13.77
CA GLY A 237 -2.61 -11.58 14.32
C GLY A 237 -2.46 -10.33 15.17
N ALA A 238 -1.58 -10.41 16.16
CA ALA A 238 -1.22 -9.27 17.01
C ALA A 238 0.22 -9.38 17.48
N GLY A 239 0.85 -8.23 17.72
CA GLY A 239 2.24 -8.21 18.12
C GLY A 239 2.76 -6.84 18.48
N VAL A 240 4.07 -6.83 18.70
CA VAL A 240 4.84 -5.64 19.07
C VAL A 240 6.09 -5.55 18.19
N ILE A 241 6.34 -4.36 17.66
CA ILE A 241 7.55 -4.03 16.93
C ILE A 241 8.40 -3.10 17.79
N HIS A 242 9.68 -3.44 17.96
CA HIS A 242 10.67 -2.60 18.63
C HIS A 242 11.56 -1.94 17.56
N PHE A 243 11.86 -0.67 17.77
CA PHE A 243 12.69 0.13 16.88
C PHE A 243 14.05 0.47 17.52
N GLU A 244 15.06 0.75 16.70
CA GLU A 244 16.43 1.00 17.18
C GLU A 244 16.56 2.25 18.06
N ASN A 245 15.67 3.25 17.87
CA ASN A 245 15.59 4.45 18.68
C ASN A 245 14.89 4.26 20.04
N GLY A 246 14.51 3.02 20.40
CA GLY A 246 13.80 2.68 21.61
C GLY A 246 12.28 2.80 21.53
N ALA A 247 11.75 3.30 20.43
CA ALA A 247 10.30 3.38 20.22
C ALA A 247 9.66 1.99 20.06
N LEU A 248 8.35 1.93 20.30
CA LEU A 248 7.57 0.68 20.28
C LEU A 248 6.25 0.91 19.55
N MET A 249 5.86 -0.06 18.72
CA MET A 249 4.54 -0.12 18.09
C MET A 249 3.82 -1.40 18.49
N VAL A 250 2.57 -1.27 18.95
CA VAL A 250 1.64 -2.40 19.14
C VAL A 250 0.73 -2.47 17.91
N PHE A 251 0.54 -3.66 17.34
CA PHE A 251 -0.36 -3.86 16.21
C PHE A 251 -1.31 -5.03 16.41
N GLU A 252 -2.49 -4.92 15.84
CA GLU A 252 -3.46 -6.01 15.69
C GLU A 252 -4.16 -5.92 14.34
N ALA A 253 -4.35 -7.07 13.69
CA ALA A 253 -5.07 -7.17 12.44
C ALA A 253 -5.93 -8.43 12.42
N SER A 254 -7.17 -8.34 11.93
CA SER A 254 -8.01 -9.51 11.77
C SER A 254 -9.04 -9.37 10.66
N TRP A 255 -9.28 -10.46 9.94
CA TRP A 255 -10.43 -10.61 9.07
C TRP A 255 -11.66 -11.11 9.84
N ALA A 256 -11.43 -11.89 10.90
CA ALA A 256 -12.48 -12.41 11.76
C ALA A 256 -12.00 -12.52 13.21
N LEU A 257 -12.68 -11.83 14.11
CA LEU A 257 -12.40 -11.87 15.54
C LEU A 257 -13.70 -11.65 16.30
N ASN A 258 -13.88 -12.31 17.45
CA ASN A 258 -15.02 -12.09 18.34
C ASN A 258 -14.80 -10.85 19.23
N ALA A 259 -14.60 -9.70 18.57
CA ALA A 259 -14.38 -8.40 19.17
C ALA A 259 -15.14 -7.32 18.39
N PRO A 260 -15.34 -6.11 18.91
CA PRO A 260 -15.77 -4.98 18.10
C PRO A 260 -14.84 -4.73 16.93
N ALA A 261 -15.40 -4.37 15.78
CA ALA A 261 -14.58 -3.87 14.68
C ALA A 261 -13.86 -2.59 15.11
N LYS A 262 -12.59 -2.45 14.72
CA LYS A 262 -11.77 -1.32 15.11
C LYS A 262 -10.76 -1.00 14.00
N GLU A 263 -10.75 0.26 13.62
CA GLU A 263 -9.67 0.85 12.85
C GLU A 263 -9.07 1.98 13.68
N GLU A 264 -7.77 1.97 13.89
CA GLU A 264 -7.09 2.95 14.74
C GLU A 264 -5.63 3.09 14.30
N THR A 265 -5.16 4.31 14.21
CA THR A 265 -3.75 4.64 14.21
C THR A 265 -3.53 5.73 15.24
N LEU A 266 -2.77 5.40 16.29
CA LEU A 266 -2.38 6.30 17.38
C LEU A 266 -0.86 6.42 17.38
N VAL A 267 -0.35 7.63 17.46
CA VAL A 267 1.06 7.92 17.72
C VAL A 267 1.19 8.85 18.92
N CYS A 268 2.19 8.60 19.77
CA CYS A 268 2.44 9.38 20.99
C CYS A 268 3.88 9.89 20.98
N GLY A 269 4.01 11.19 21.01
CA GLY A 269 5.27 11.90 21.18
C GLY A 269 5.38 12.56 22.55
N THR A 270 6.56 13.11 22.85
CA THR A 270 6.84 13.78 24.15
C THR A 270 6.18 15.15 24.29
N LYS A 271 5.72 15.75 23.18
CA LYS A 271 5.02 17.06 23.20
C LYS A 271 3.55 16.94 22.83
N ALA A 272 3.19 16.03 21.92
CA ALA A 272 1.83 15.76 21.52
C ALA A 272 1.67 14.34 21.00
N GLY A 273 0.44 13.82 21.00
CA GLY A 273 0.04 12.59 20.35
C GLY A 273 -1.11 12.86 19.39
N ALA A 274 -1.41 11.88 18.53
CA ALA A 274 -2.53 12.00 17.61
C ALA A 274 -3.14 10.64 17.26
N THR A 275 -4.45 10.66 16.95
CA THR A 275 -5.15 9.56 16.24
C THR A 275 -5.55 10.03 14.85
N ILE A 276 -5.62 9.11 13.88
CA ILE A 276 -6.10 9.43 12.53
C ILE A 276 -7.63 9.31 12.43
N GLU A 277 -8.23 8.32 13.06
CA GLU A 277 -9.68 8.06 12.95
C GLU A 277 -10.32 7.93 14.34
N PRO A 278 -10.99 9.00 14.85
CA PRO A 278 -11.09 10.37 14.27
C PRO A 278 -9.77 11.12 14.36
N PHE A 279 -9.53 12.05 13.40
CA PHE A 279 -8.30 12.84 13.43
C PHE A 279 -8.32 13.81 14.59
N THR A 280 -7.53 13.50 15.61
CA THR A 280 -7.51 14.20 16.89
C THR A 280 -6.08 14.36 17.37
N ILE A 281 -5.74 15.56 17.86
CA ILE A 281 -4.45 15.85 18.46
C ILE A 281 -4.63 16.00 19.96
N TYR A 282 -3.76 15.34 20.71
CA TYR A 282 -3.70 15.37 22.18
C TYR A 282 -2.42 16.09 22.60
N GLY A 283 -2.55 17.17 23.37
CA GLY A 283 -1.40 17.97 23.78
C GLY A 283 -1.69 18.82 25.00
N GLU A 284 -0.88 19.86 25.17
CA GLU A 284 -1.04 20.87 26.20
C GLU A 284 -1.08 22.27 25.59
N ARG A 285 -1.97 23.11 26.08
CA ARG A 285 -2.03 24.54 25.73
C ARG A 285 -2.20 25.37 27.01
N ASN A 286 -1.32 26.35 27.21
CA ASN A 286 -1.32 27.20 28.41
C ASN A 286 -1.36 26.39 29.71
N ASP A 287 -0.56 25.32 29.79
CA ASP A 287 -0.47 24.39 30.93
C ASP A 287 -1.75 23.57 31.20
N TYR A 288 -2.68 23.49 30.22
CA TYR A 288 -3.87 22.66 30.29
C TYR A 288 -3.81 21.56 29.26
N LEU A 289 -4.25 20.34 29.64
CA LEU A 289 -4.45 19.26 28.68
C LEU A 289 -5.49 19.67 27.64
N SER A 290 -5.15 19.50 26.37
CA SER A 290 -6.03 19.82 25.24
C SER A 290 -6.30 18.61 24.36
N THR A 291 -7.49 18.58 23.78
CA THR A 291 -7.92 17.62 22.77
C THR A 291 -8.51 18.41 21.62
N ASP A 292 -7.82 18.38 20.47
CA ASP A 292 -8.21 19.13 19.28
C ASP A 292 -8.68 18.17 18.19
N ASN A 293 -9.98 18.20 17.90
CA ASN A 293 -10.53 17.49 16.74
C ASN A 293 -10.25 18.31 15.47
N ILE A 294 -9.48 17.75 14.57
CA ILE A 294 -9.04 18.45 13.36
C ILE A 294 -9.88 17.97 12.15
N THR A 295 -10.32 18.92 11.35
CA THR A 295 -10.89 18.64 10.03
C THR A 295 -9.99 19.26 8.99
N VAL A 296 -9.32 18.43 8.19
CA VAL A 296 -8.52 18.90 7.06
C VAL A 296 -9.43 19.05 5.86
N LEU A 297 -9.55 20.27 5.34
CA LEU A 297 -10.44 20.57 4.22
C LEU A 297 -9.77 20.26 2.88
N GLY A 298 -10.53 19.73 1.93
CA GLY A 298 -10.16 19.58 0.53
C GLY A 298 -9.46 18.27 0.14
N GLY A 299 -9.25 17.34 1.09
CA GLY A 299 -8.42 16.15 0.87
C GLY A 299 -9.12 14.91 0.35
N GLY A 300 -10.15 14.52 0.98
CA GLY A 300 -10.96 13.33 0.77
C GLY A 300 -10.38 12.23 -0.14
N GLU A 301 -10.91 12.17 -1.35
CA GLU A 301 -10.74 11.02 -2.25
C GLU A 301 -9.52 11.09 -3.20
N LYS A 302 -8.63 12.08 -3.06
CA LYS A 302 -7.55 12.32 -4.04
C LYS A 302 -6.25 11.56 -3.77
N ARG A 303 -6.17 10.73 -2.74
CA ARG A 303 -4.92 10.08 -2.32
C ARG A 303 -4.25 9.24 -3.42
N PHE A 304 -5.01 8.49 -4.22
CA PHE A 304 -4.46 7.74 -5.36
C PHE A 304 -3.97 8.66 -6.49
N LEU A 305 -4.67 9.75 -6.75
CA LEU A 305 -4.23 10.75 -7.72
C LEU A 305 -2.90 11.38 -7.29
N LEU A 306 -2.80 11.83 -6.04
CA LEU A 306 -1.58 12.42 -5.50
C LEU A 306 -0.40 11.44 -5.47
N GLU A 307 -0.68 10.16 -5.23
CA GLU A 307 0.31 9.08 -5.28
C GLU A 307 0.87 8.91 -6.70
N ILE A 308 0.01 8.78 -7.70
CA ILE A 308 0.40 8.62 -9.10
C ILE A 308 1.12 9.87 -9.62
N GLU A 309 0.61 11.06 -9.30
CA GLU A 309 1.26 12.34 -9.69
C GLU A 309 2.65 12.47 -9.07
N HIS A 310 2.81 12.08 -7.80
CA HIS A 310 4.12 12.09 -7.13
C HIS A 310 5.10 11.10 -7.79
N PHE A 311 4.66 9.87 -8.08
CA PHE A 311 5.49 8.89 -8.78
C PHE A 311 5.93 9.41 -10.16
N ALA A 312 5.00 9.94 -10.95
CA ALA A 312 5.30 10.52 -12.25
C ALA A 312 6.26 11.71 -12.17
N ASP A 313 6.09 12.57 -11.18
CA ASP A 313 7.00 13.67 -10.88
C ASP A 313 8.43 13.18 -10.59
N CYS A 314 8.56 12.12 -9.80
CA CYS A 314 9.86 11.50 -9.54
C CYS A 314 10.50 10.96 -10.83
N VAL A 315 9.71 10.30 -11.69
CA VAL A 315 10.17 9.79 -12.99
C VAL A 315 10.65 10.94 -13.89
N GLN A 316 9.84 11.99 -14.06
CA GLN A 316 10.18 13.14 -14.91
C GLN A 316 11.44 13.90 -14.43
N LYS A 317 11.65 13.93 -13.10
CA LYS A 317 12.78 14.65 -12.49
C LYS A 317 14.02 13.76 -12.26
N GLY A 318 13.90 12.44 -12.49
CA GLY A 318 14.98 11.48 -12.20
C GLY A 318 15.28 11.33 -10.70
N VAL A 319 14.29 11.56 -9.80
CA VAL A 319 14.46 11.49 -8.35
C VAL A 319 14.11 10.08 -7.86
N ARG A 320 15.09 9.41 -7.24
CA ARG A 320 14.92 8.03 -6.72
C ARG A 320 14.31 7.97 -5.32
N GLU A 321 14.39 9.05 -4.56
CA GLU A 321 13.79 9.19 -3.22
C GLU A 321 12.31 9.51 -3.36
N THR A 322 11.53 8.48 -3.71
CA THR A 322 10.07 8.56 -3.73
C THR A 322 9.52 8.61 -2.30
N LYS A 323 8.24 8.94 -2.14
CA LYS A 323 7.60 8.95 -0.81
C LYS A 323 7.58 7.58 -0.13
N TYR A 324 7.71 6.49 -0.92
CA TYR A 324 7.87 5.13 -0.41
C TYR A 324 8.90 4.34 -1.24
N PRO A 325 10.20 4.58 -1.02
CA PRO A 325 11.26 3.94 -1.81
C PRO A 325 11.43 2.45 -1.44
N MET A 326 12.11 1.71 -2.31
CA MET A 326 12.34 0.27 -2.19
C MET A 326 12.91 -0.14 -0.83
N ALA A 327 13.88 0.60 -0.29
CA ALA A 327 14.49 0.27 1.00
C ALA A 327 13.47 0.24 2.15
N GLN A 328 12.59 1.26 2.22
CA GLN A 328 11.53 1.28 3.22
C GLN A 328 10.50 0.16 2.99
N ALA A 329 10.19 -0.16 1.73
CA ALA A 329 9.27 -1.25 1.41
C ALA A 329 9.81 -2.63 1.86
N VAL A 330 11.12 -2.85 1.74
CA VAL A 330 11.80 -4.05 2.27
C VAL A 330 11.76 -4.07 3.80
N ASP A 331 12.09 -2.96 4.47
CA ASP A 331 12.06 -2.88 5.94
C ASP A 331 10.66 -3.16 6.50
N ASN A 332 9.61 -2.68 5.83
CA ASN A 332 8.22 -2.92 6.26
C ASN A 332 7.77 -4.39 6.09
N LEU A 333 8.31 -5.10 5.10
CA LEU A 333 7.99 -6.51 4.86
C LEU A 333 8.80 -7.46 5.78
N THR A 334 9.97 -7.04 6.26
CA THR A 334 10.89 -7.84 7.07
C THR A 334 10.46 -7.92 8.52
#